data_eda64e09ead61dd80fd7b363492f3b4b
#
_entry.id   eda64e09ead61dd80fd7b363492f3b4b
#
_cell.length_a   1.000
_cell.length_b   1.000
_cell.length_c   1.000
_cell.angle_alpha   90.00
_cell.angle_beta   90.00
_cell.angle_gamma   90.00
#
_symmetry.space_group_name_H-M   'P 1'
#
loop_
_entity.id
_entity.type
_entity.pdbx_description
1 polymer ?
#
loop_
_entity_poly.entity_id
_entity_poly.type
_entity_poly.pdbx_seq_one_letter_code
_entity_poly.pdbx_strand_id
1 'polypeptide(L)'
;MKHVSPTVADRIAQTVAKLYLEPHVEPIFHPDSYGYRPGRSALDAVAACRQRCWRADWVIDLDIRAFFDTVPWDLVLKAVAHHVAPDQQWILLYVQRWLRAPLQKADGTLVARDRGTPQGSAISPLIANLFMHYAFDAWMTRKFPGVRFERYCDDALAQCTTASSQYRSNRTPGNFRVIQASNA
;
A
#
# COMPACT_ATOMS: atom_id res chain seq x y z
N MET A 1 12.69 12.71 12.15
CA MET A 1 11.89 12.57 13.39
C MET A 1 12.10 11.15 13.93
N LYS A 2 12.51 10.94 15.20
CA LYS A 2 12.56 9.57 15.76
C LYS A 2 11.14 9.19 16.15
N HIS A 3 10.53 8.27 15.42
CA HIS A 3 9.24 7.67 15.79
C HIS A 3 9.47 6.64 16.90
N VAL A 4 8.65 6.67 17.94
CA VAL A 4 8.68 5.61 18.94
C VAL A 4 7.99 4.40 18.33
N SER A 5 8.74 3.32 18.19
CA SER A 5 8.21 2.03 17.70
C SER A 5 7.23 1.45 18.72
N PRO A 6 6.22 0.68 18.28
CA PRO A 6 5.35 -0.08 19.17
C PRO A 6 6.14 -0.95 20.13
N THR A 7 5.61 -1.18 21.31
CA THR A 7 6.24 -2.07 22.31
C THR A 7 6.33 -3.51 21.78
N VAL A 8 7.14 -4.35 22.41
CA VAL A 8 7.21 -5.78 22.04
C VAL A 8 5.84 -6.44 22.18
N ALA A 9 5.10 -6.13 23.25
CA ALA A 9 3.75 -6.65 23.46
C ALA A 9 2.78 -6.22 22.36
N ASP A 10 2.83 -4.95 21.94
CA ASP A 10 2.00 -4.47 20.82
C ASP A 10 2.36 -5.20 19.53
N ARG A 11 3.64 -5.37 19.21
CA ARG A 11 4.07 -6.08 18.01
C ARG A 11 3.63 -7.54 17.99
N ILE A 12 3.65 -8.23 19.15
CA ILE A 12 3.12 -9.58 19.27
C ILE A 12 1.61 -9.59 18.99
N ALA A 13 0.83 -8.71 19.62
CA ALA A 13 -0.61 -8.60 19.38
C ALA A 13 -0.94 -8.27 17.91
N GLN A 14 -0.18 -7.36 17.31
CA GLN A 14 -0.31 -7.02 15.88
C GLN A 14 0.02 -8.20 14.97
N THR A 15 1.04 -9.00 15.31
CA THR A 15 1.39 -10.21 14.56
C THR A 15 0.28 -11.25 14.64
N VAL A 16 -0.34 -11.44 15.82
CA VAL A 16 -1.50 -12.34 15.96
C VAL A 16 -2.63 -11.86 15.05
N ALA A 17 -3.02 -10.58 15.10
CA ALA A 17 -4.06 -10.04 14.24
C ALA A 17 -3.71 -10.19 12.74
N LYS A 18 -2.44 -9.99 12.37
CA LYS A 18 -1.94 -10.22 11.02
C LYS A 18 -2.13 -11.68 10.59
N LEU A 19 -1.76 -12.65 11.41
CA LEU A 19 -1.87 -14.08 11.11
C LEU A 19 -3.32 -14.52 10.84
N TYR A 20 -4.30 -13.88 11.49
CA TYR A 20 -5.72 -14.13 11.22
C TYR A 20 -6.23 -13.41 9.97
N LEU A 21 -5.80 -12.18 9.70
CA LEU A 21 -6.29 -11.38 8.58
C LEU A 21 -5.62 -11.74 7.24
N GLU A 22 -4.31 -12.01 7.26
CA GLU A 22 -3.50 -12.22 6.04
C GLU A 22 -4.04 -13.33 5.13
N PRO A 23 -4.45 -14.53 5.63
CA PRO A 23 -5.00 -15.58 4.78
C PRO A 23 -6.28 -15.18 4.02
N HIS A 24 -7.04 -14.22 4.56
CA HIS A 24 -8.28 -13.74 3.92
C HIS A 24 -8.03 -12.66 2.87
N VAL A 25 -6.96 -11.87 3.01
CA VAL A 25 -6.68 -10.75 2.11
C VAL A 25 -5.60 -11.06 1.09
N GLU A 26 -4.68 -11.97 1.37
CA GLU A 26 -3.60 -12.32 0.43
C GLU A 26 -4.11 -12.83 -0.93
N PRO A 27 -5.16 -13.67 -1.00
CA PRO A 27 -5.67 -14.17 -2.28
C PRO A 27 -6.30 -13.11 -3.18
N ILE A 28 -6.74 -11.97 -2.63
CA ILE A 28 -7.38 -10.91 -3.43
C ILE A 28 -6.39 -9.93 -4.02
N PHE A 29 -5.14 -9.88 -3.50
CA PHE A 29 -4.16 -8.91 -3.95
C PHE A 29 -3.77 -9.15 -5.41
N HIS A 30 -3.56 -8.04 -6.13
CA HIS A 30 -3.15 -8.09 -7.52
C HIS A 30 -1.85 -8.91 -7.69
N PRO A 31 -1.74 -9.77 -8.72
CA PRO A 31 -0.54 -10.59 -8.94
C PRO A 31 0.73 -9.76 -9.11
N ASP A 32 0.63 -8.54 -9.57
CA ASP A 32 1.75 -7.60 -9.75
C ASP A 32 1.93 -6.62 -8.57
N SER A 33 1.36 -6.91 -7.42
CA SER A 33 1.68 -6.27 -6.14
C SER A 33 2.69 -7.14 -5.40
N TYR A 34 3.84 -6.59 -5.01
CA TYR A 34 4.98 -7.36 -4.51
C TYR A 34 5.39 -7.00 -3.07
N GLY A 35 5.22 -5.75 -2.64
CA GLY A 35 5.70 -5.27 -1.36
C GLY A 35 5.06 -5.95 -0.15
N TYR A 36 5.87 -6.38 0.82
CA TYR A 36 5.44 -6.95 2.11
C TYR A 36 4.52 -8.17 2.02
N ARG A 37 4.56 -8.91 0.93
CA ARG A 37 3.74 -10.11 0.71
C ARG A 37 4.54 -11.39 0.87
N PRO A 38 3.93 -12.47 1.40
CA PRO A 38 4.57 -13.79 1.47
C PRO A 38 4.98 -14.30 0.07
N GLY A 39 6.19 -14.82 -0.05
CA GLY A 39 6.68 -15.39 -1.31
C GLY A 39 6.90 -14.40 -2.45
N ARG A 40 6.90 -13.09 -2.17
CA ARG A 40 7.16 -12.01 -3.12
C ARG A 40 8.37 -11.20 -2.69
N SER A 41 9.16 -10.73 -3.64
CA SER A 41 10.35 -9.94 -3.38
C SER A 41 10.45 -8.70 -4.28
N ALA A 42 11.32 -7.77 -3.91
CA ALA A 42 11.64 -6.61 -4.75
C ALA A 42 12.29 -7.07 -6.09
N LEU A 43 13.07 -8.16 -6.06
CA LEU A 43 13.68 -8.70 -7.27
C LEU A 43 12.64 -9.22 -8.27
N ASP A 44 11.55 -9.82 -7.78
CA ASP A 44 10.45 -10.26 -8.65
C ASP A 44 9.76 -9.06 -9.30
N ALA A 45 9.53 -7.98 -8.55
CA ALA A 45 8.98 -6.73 -9.08
C ALA A 45 9.88 -6.13 -10.17
N VAL A 46 11.19 -6.04 -9.91
CA VAL A 46 12.19 -5.52 -10.85
C VAL A 46 12.27 -6.41 -12.10
N ALA A 47 12.23 -7.73 -11.96
CA ALA A 47 12.26 -8.66 -13.09
C ALA A 47 11.04 -8.49 -14.00
N ALA A 48 9.84 -8.40 -13.40
CA ALA A 48 8.60 -8.16 -14.15
C ALA A 48 8.63 -6.79 -14.85
N CYS A 49 9.02 -5.74 -14.15
CA CYS A 49 9.17 -4.39 -14.66
C CYS A 49 10.13 -4.36 -15.86
N ARG A 50 11.33 -4.93 -15.74
CA ARG A 50 12.32 -4.97 -16.81
C ARG A 50 11.78 -5.61 -18.08
N GLN A 51 11.09 -6.75 -17.98
CA GLN A 51 10.52 -7.43 -19.14
C GLN A 51 9.44 -6.60 -19.84
N ARG A 52 8.66 -5.84 -19.07
CA ARG A 52 7.55 -5.03 -19.60
C ARG A 52 8.01 -3.71 -20.17
N CYS A 53 8.98 -3.06 -19.54
CA CYS A 53 9.57 -1.80 -20.04
C CYS A 53 10.20 -1.97 -21.43
N TRP A 54 10.77 -3.14 -21.77
CA TRP A 54 11.28 -3.40 -23.10
C TRP A 54 10.23 -3.49 -24.21
N ARG A 55 8.94 -3.58 -23.82
CA ARG A 55 7.80 -3.69 -24.75
C ARG A 55 6.86 -2.49 -24.65
N ALA A 56 7.22 -1.50 -23.88
CA ALA A 56 6.41 -0.31 -23.64
C ALA A 56 7.08 0.93 -24.24
N ASP A 57 6.28 1.82 -24.82
CA ASP A 57 6.78 3.12 -25.33
C ASP A 57 6.87 4.16 -24.20
N TRP A 58 6.05 3.98 -23.16
CA TRP A 58 5.93 4.93 -22.05
C TRP A 58 5.91 4.20 -20.70
N VAL A 59 6.65 4.74 -19.75
CA VAL A 59 6.65 4.30 -18.35
C VAL A 59 6.28 5.48 -17.47
N ILE A 60 5.29 5.28 -16.60
CA ILE A 60 4.88 6.26 -15.60
C ILE A 60 5.37 5.76 -14.25
N ASP A 61 6.24 6.54 -13.62
CA ASP A 61 6.72 6.30 -12.27
C ASP A 61 5.81 7.04 -11.28
N LEU A 62 5.25 6.30 -10.33
CA LEU A 62 4.23 6.76 -9.39
C LEU A 62 4.76 6.57 -7.96
N ASP A 63 4.89 7.66 -7.22
CA ASP A 63 5.23 7.68 -5.80
C ASP A 63 4.14 8.42 -5.00
N ILE A 64 3.66 7.81 -3.93
CA ILE A 64 2.66 8.43 -3.06
C ILE A 64 3.39 9.11 -1.90
N ARG A 65 3.49 10.43 -1.99
CA ARG A 65 4.17 11.24 -0.97
C ARG A 65 3.62 10.97 0.43
N ALA A 66 4.53 10.59 1.34
CA ALA A 66 4.22 10.35 2.75
C ALA A 66 3.05 9.38 2.96
N PHE A 67 2.96 8.31 2.16
CA PHE A 67 1.86 7.37 2.14
C PHE A 67 1.47 6.90 3.55
N PHE A 68 2.42 6.34 4.30
CA PHE A 68 2.15 5.82 5.65
C PHE A 68 1.68 6.88 6.66
N ASP A 69 1.96 8.15 6.42
CA ASP A 69 1.54 9.26 7.29
C ASP A 69 0.19 9.87 6.88
N THR A 70 -0.29 9.55 5.67
CA THR A 70 -1.47 10.21 5.08
C THR A 70 -2.66 9.30 4.82
N VAL A 71 -2.51 7.98 4.94
CA VAL A 71 -3.59 7.01 4.71
C VAL A 71 -4.81 7.31 5.58
N PRO A 72 -6.02 7.50 4.99
CA PRO A 72 -7.24 7.83 5.73
C PRO A 72 -7.77 6.62 6.49
N TRP A 73 -8.04 6.77 7.78
CA TRP A 73 -8.44 5.66 8.67
C TRP A 73 -9.81 5.09 8.36
N ASP A 74 -10.76 5.91 7.96
CA ASP A 74 -12.11 5.49 7.58
C ASP A 74 -12.08 4.48 6.44
N LEU A 75 -11.28 4.73 5.41
CA LEU A 75 -11.12 3.83 4.28
C LEU A 75 -10.35 2.57 4.64
N VAL A 76 -9.30 2.69 5.47
CA VAL A 76 -8.57 1.53 6.00
C VAL A 76 -9.50 0.63 6.81
N LEU A 77 -10.24 1.20 7.76
CA LEU A 77 -11.17 0.44 8.61
C LEU A 77 -12.29 -0.20 7.81
N LYS A 78 -12.81 0.50 6.79
CA LYS A 78 -13.80 -0.05 5.86
C LYS A 78 -13.24 -1.25 5.09
N ALA A 79 -12.01 -1.17 4.59
CA ALA A 79 -11.35 -2.26 3.90
C ALA A 79 -11.12 -3.47 4.83
N VAL A 80 -10.63 -3.24 6.06
CA VAL A 80 -10.43 -4.31 7.06
C VAL A 80 -11.76 -4.95 7.43
N ALA A 81 -12.81 -4.15 7.70
CA ALA A 81 -14.14 -4.65 8.08
C ALA A 81 -14.75 -5.57 7.03
N HIS A 82 -14.43 -5.35 5.75
CA HIS A 82 -14.93 -6.19 4.65
C HIS A 82 -14.34 -7.60 4.65
N HIS A 83 -13.18 -7.80 5.27
CA HIS A 83 -12.46 -9.09 5.29
C HIS A 83 -12.40 -9.77 6.66
N VAL A 84 -12.94 -9.13 7.68
CA VAL A 84 -12.99 -9.70 9.03
C VAL A 84 -14.27 -10.48 9.22
N ALA A 85 -14.15 -11.76 9.57
CA ALA A 85 -15.29 -12.62 9.87
C ALA A 85 -16.08 -12.17 11.11
N PRO A 86 -17.35 -12.54 11.27
CA PRO A 86 -18.17 -12.12 12.42
C PRO A 86 -17.59 -12.47 13.79
N ASP A 87 -16.91 -13.60 13.88
CA ASP A 87 -16.24 -14.10 15.09
C ASP A 87 -14.87 -13.44 15.33
N GLN A 88 -14.36 -12.68 14.37
CA GLN A 88 -13.04 -12.03 14.40
C GLN A 88 -13.12 -10.50 14.49
N GLN A 89 -14.26 -9.94 14.90
CA GLN A 89 -14.45 -8.48 15.01
C GLN A 89 -13.46 -7.80 15.96
N TRP A 90 -12.83 -8.55 16.86
CA TRP A 90 -11.74 -8.08 17.70
C TRP A 90 -10.56 -7.52 16.89
N ILE A 91 -10.29 -8.06 15.67
CA ILE A 91 -9.24 -7.56 14.78
C ILE A 91 -9.52 -6.10 14.39
N LEU A 92 -10.74 -5.81 13.95
CA LEU A 92 -11.14 -4.45 13.57
C LEU A 92 -11.01 -3.48 14.75
N LEU A 93 -11.44 -3.91 15.96
CA LEU A 93 -11.34 -3.12 17.17
C LEU A 93 -9.87 -2.77 17.50
N TYR A 94 -8.97 -3.75 17.41
CA TYR A 94 -7.56 -3.53 17.71
C TYR A 94 -6.87 -2.70 16.64
N VAL A 95 -7.14 -2.93 15.35
CA VAL A 95 -6.64 -2.08 14.25
C VAL A 95 -7.04 -0.62 14.49
N GLN A 96 -8.31 -0.37 14.84
CA GLN A 96 -8.78 0.97 15.16
C GLN A 96 -8.03 1.60 16.34
N ARG A 97 -7.76 0.84 17.39
CA ARG A 97 -7.00 1.31 18.57
C ARG A 97 -5.55 1.62 18.21
N TRP A 98 -4.89 0.77 17.45
CA TRP A 98 -3.50 1.01 17.02
C TRP A 98 -3.37 2.22 16.09
N LEU A 99 -4.31 2.43 15.19
CA LEU A 99 -4.34 3.62 14.34
C LEU A 99 -4.49 4.90 15.18
N ARG A 100 -5.37 4.89 16.17
CA ARG A 100 -5.65 6.04 17.05
C ARG A 100 -4.62 6.26 18.16
N ALA A 101 -3.72 5.32 18.38
CA ALA A 101 -2.69 5.48 19.40
C ALA A 101 -1.87 6.75 19.13
N PRO A 102 -1.69 7.62 20.15
CA PRO A 102 -0.95 8.86 19.96
C PRO A 102 0.54 8.56 19.67
N LEU A 103 1.15 9.45 18.90
CA LEU A 103 2.58 9.40 18.64
C LEU A 103 3.32 10.07 19.81
N GLN A 104 4.22 9.34 20.45
CA GLN A 104 5.12 9.93 21.45
C GLN A 104 6.35 10.50 20.74
N LYS A 105 6.63 11.78 20.96
CA LYS A 105 7.86 12.43 20.51
C LYS A 105 9.04 12.08 21.42
N ALA A 106 10.26 12.37 20.97
CA ALA A 106 11.48 12.13 21.75
C ALA A 106 11.54 12.90 23.07
N ASP A 107 10.82 14.02 23.17
CA ASP A 107 10.66 14.84 24.37
C ASP A 107 9.57 14.32 25.33
N GLY A 108 8.94 13.19 25.02
CA GLY A 108 7.84 12.60 25.79
C GLY A 108 6.45 13.15 25.45
N THR A 109 6.35 14.19 24.62
CA THR A 109 5.07 14.78 24.22
C THR A 109 4.23 13.79 23.41
N LEU A 110 2.95 13.65 23.76
CA LEU A 110 1.99 12.85 23.00
C LEU A 110 1.25 13.71 21.97
N VAL A 111 1.29 13.28 20.72
CA VAL A 111 0.61 13.96 19.61
C VAL A 111 -0.48 13.05 19.07
N ALA A 112 -1.73 13.53 19.12
CA ALA A 112 -2.85 12.84 18.49
C ALA A 112 -2.69 12.84 16.97
N ARG A 113 -3.18 11.75 16.33
CA ARG A 113 -3.22 11.61 14.88
C ARG A 113 -4.66 11.44 14.44
N ASP A 114 -4.94 11.80 13.21
CA ASP A 114 -6.24 11.63 12.54
C ASP A 114 -6.14 10.76 11.27
N ARG A 115 -4.90 10.40 10.88
CA ARG A 115 -4.58 9.61 9.68
C ARG A 115 -3.23 8.92 9.82
N GLY A 116 -2.90 8.10 8.83
CA GLY A 116 -1.63 7.40 8.75
C GLY A 116 -1.57 6.13 9.61
N THR A 117 -0.51 5.36 9.41
CA THR A 117 -0.25 4.12 10.15
C THR A 117 1.00 4.25 11.01
N PRO A 118 1.05 3.57 12.18
CA PRO A 118 2.26 3.61 13.03
C PRO A 118 3.45 2.99 12.31
N GLN A 119 4.58 3.72 12.26
CA GLN A 119 5.82 3.17 11.75
C GLN A 119 6.36 2.07 12.69
N GLY A 120 6.91 0.99 12.11
CA GLY A 120 7.40 -0.17 12.87
C GLY A 120 6.30 -1.09 13.42
N SER A 121 5.06 -0.87 13.05
CA SER A 121 3.92 -1.76 13.36
C SER A 121 3.98 -3.02 12.48
N ALA A 122 3.78 -4.20 13.09
CA ALA A 122 3.81 -5.48 12.38
C ALA A 122 2.64 -5.67 11.40
N ILE A 123 1.49 -5.03 11.66
CA ILE A 123 0.29 -5.14 10.81
C ILE A 123 0.20 -4.01 9.77
N SER A 124 0.89 -2.88 9.96
CA SER A 124 0.80 -1.71 9.06
C SER A 124 1.07 -2.05 7.59
N PRO A 125 2.07 -2.87 7.23
CA PRO A 125 2.29 -3.24 5.83
C PRO A 125 1.10 -3.99 5.20
N LEU A 126 0.44 -4.88 5.95
CA LEU A 126 -0.71 -5.63 5.46
C LEU A 126 -1.91 -4.72 5.21
N ILE A 127 -2.25 -3.86 6.17
CA ILE A 127 -3.39 -2.94 6.01
C ILE A 127 -3.11 -1.86 4.95
N ALA A 128 -1.85 -1.45 4.78
CA ALA A 128 -1.43 -0.56 3.72
C ALA A 128 -1.62 -1.21 2.34
N ASN A 129 -1.21 -2.47 2.17
CA ASN A 129 -1.46 -3.24 0.95
C ASN A 129 -2.95 -3.43 0.69
N LEU A 130 -3.74 -3.71 1.72
CA LEU A 130 -5.19 -3.85 1.60
C LEU A 130 -5.85 -2.53 1.14
N PHE A 131 -5.43 -1.40 1.70
CA PHE A 131 -5.87 -0.09 1.24
C PHE A 131 -5.49 0.15 -0.22
N MET A 132 -4.24 -0.11 -0.61
CA MET A 132 -3.76 0.08 -1.98
C MET A 132 -4.43 -0.87 -2.98
N HIS A 133 -4.79 -2.08 -2.57
CA HIS A 133 -5.58 -2.99 -3.40
C HIS A 133 -6.87 -2.32 -3.87
N TYR A 134 -7.62 -1.67 -2.97
CA TYR A 134 -8.87 -1.00 -3.33
C TYR A 134 -8.67 0.37 -4.00
N ALA A 135 -7.72 1.15 -3.49
CA ALA A 135 -7.51 2.52 -3.95
C ALA A 135 -6.79 2.58 -5.30
N PHE A 136 -5.89 1.63 -5.59
CA PHE A 136 -5.06 1.64 -6.78
C PHE A 136 -5.23 0.38 -7.64
N ASP A 137 -4.95 -0.82 -7.12
CA ASP A 137 -4.87 -2.04 -7.95
C ASP A 137 -6.19 -2.35 -8.65
N ALA A 138 -7.30 -2.39 -7.90
CA ALA A 138 -8.63 -2.65 -8.44
C ALA A 138 -9.13 -1.51 -9.35
N TRP A 139 -8.75 -0.27 -9.05
CA TRP A 139 -9.06 0.89 -9.90
C TRP A 139 -8.30 0.81 -11.23
N MET A 140 -6.99 0.52 -11.21
CA MET A 140 -6.17 0.35 -12.41
C MET A 140 -6.73 -0.76 -13.30
N THR A 141 -6.97 -1.94 -12.73
CA THR A 141 -7.50 -3.09 -13.47
C THR A 141 -8.84 -2.77 -14.14
N ARG A 142 -9.73 -2.04 -13.45
CA ARG A 142 -11.06 -1.71 -13.96
C ARG A 142 -11.06 -0.57 -14.99
N LYS A 143 -10.26 0.46 -14.74
CA LYS A 143 -10.27 1.68 -15.57
C LYS A 143 -9.28 1.64 -16.73
N PHE A 144 -8.20 0.90 -16.58
CA PHE A 144 -7.10 0.82 -17.54
C PHE A 144 -6.67 -0.64 -17.80
N PRO A 145 -7.57 -1.52 -18.31
CA PRO A 145 -7.29 -2.95 -18.45
C PRO A 145 -6.14 -3.25 -19.44
N GLY A 146 -5.79 -2.31 -20.31
CA GLY A 146 -4.66 -2.42 -21.25
C GLY A 146 -3.32 -1.94 -20.68
N VAL A 147 -3.30 -1.32 -19.49
CA VAL A 147 -2.09 -0.82 -18.84
C VAL A 147 -1.57 -1.86 -17.88
N ARG A 148 -0.33 -2.28 -18.03
CA ARG A 148 0.36 -3.13 -17.06
C ARG A 148 1.00 -2.26 -16.00
N PHE A 149 1.09 -2.77 -14.77
CA PHE A 149 1.78 -2.08 -13.68
C PHE A 149 2.42 -3.08 -12.72
N GLU A 150 3.46 -2.69 -12.06
CA GLU A 150 4.03 -3.33 -10.86
C GLU A 150 3.92 -2.36 -9.70
N ARG A 151 3.57 -2.87 -8.53
CA ARG A 151 3.54 -2.09 -7.31
C ARG A 151 4.36 -2.74 -6.20
N TYR A 152 5.21 -1.95 -5.59
CA TYR A 152 5.94 -2.32 -4.38
C TYR A 152 5.57 -1.36 -3.26
N CYS A 153 4.61 -1.73 -2.43
CA CYS A 153 4.03 -0.88 -1.39
C CYS A 153 3.30 0.35 -1.98
N ASP A 154 3.87 1.52 -1.84
CA ASP A 154 3.41 2.82 -2.35
C ASP A 154 4.08 3.25 -3.66
N ASP A 155 5.18 2.62 -4.03
CA ASP A 155 5.83 2.80 -5.32
C ASP A 155 5.13 1.95 -6.39
N ALA A 156 4.84 2.53 -7.55
CA ALA A 156 4.28 1.80 -8.67
C ALA A 156 4.85 2.30 -10.00
N LEU A 157 5.03 1.37 -10.94
CA LEU A 157 5.39 1.66 -12.32
C LEU A 157 4.28 1.17 -13.24
N ALA A 158 3.80 2.02 -14.14
CA ALA A 158 2.79 1.67 -15.12
C ALA A 158 3.34 1.79 -16.53
N GLN A 159 3.11 0.76 -17.38
CA GLN A 159 3.64 0.68 -18.74
C GLN A 159 2.51 0.79 -19.76
N CYS A 160 2.72 1.62 -20.81
CA CYS A 160 1.78 1.87 -21.88
C CYS A 160 2.45 1.73 -23.25
N THR A 161 1.71 1.18 -24.23
CA THR A 161 2.18 1.00 -25.61
C THR A 161 1.75 2.12 -26.56
N THR A 162 0.90 3.07 -26.11
CA THR A 162 0.44 4.19 -26.93
C THR A 162 0.29 5.47 -26.13
N ALA A 163 0.64 6.59 -26.76
CA ALA A 163 0.46 7.95 -26.20
C ALA A 163 -1.03 8.35 -26.00
N SER A 164 -1.99 7.60 -26.55
CA SER A 164 -3.42 7.82 -26.37
C SER A 164 -3.93 7.48 -24.96
N SER A 165 -3.15 6.77 -24.16
CA SER A 165 -3.34 6.70 -22.72
C SER A 165 -2.83 7.98 -22.04
N GLN A 166 -3.05 9.15 -22.65
CA GLN A 166 -2.72 10.42 -22.02
C GLN A 166 -3.47 10.54 -20.71
N TYR A 167 -2.81 10.08 -19.66
CA TYR A 167 -3.17 10.39 -18.31
C TYR A 167 -2.94 11.90 -18.10
N ARG A 168 -3.95 12.69 -18.43
CA ARG A 168 -4.01 14.07 -17.94
C ARG A 168 -4.27 14.01 -16.44
N SER A 169 -3.22 13.78 -15.69
CA SER A 169 -3.19 13.86 -14.24
C SER A 169 -3.29 15.32 -13.81
N ASN A 170 -4.50 15.89 -13.85
CA ASN A 170 -4.70 17.24 -13.33
C ASN A 170 -5.27 17.26 -11.90
N ARG A 171 -5.42 16.15 -11.19
CA ARG A 171 -6.08 16.18 -9.86
C ARG A 171 -5.73 15.03 -8.89
N THR A 172 -4.52 14.46 -8.93
CA THR A 172 -4.14 13.53 -7.86
C THR A 172 -2.95 14.09 -7.09
N PRO A 173 -3.00 14.20 -5.75
CA PRO A 173 -1.85 14.62 -4.96
C PRO A 173 -0.84 13.48 -4.85
N GLY A 174 0.06 13.39 -5.80
CA GLY A 174 1.16 12.46 -5.86
C GLY A 174 2.26 13.02 -6.76
N ASN A 175 3.51 12.67 -6.50
CA ASN A 175 4.61 12.97 -7.41
C ASN A 175 4.57 11.94 -8.54
N PHE A 176 4.20 12.39 -9.75
CA PHE A 176 4.24 11.55 -10.95
C PHE A 176 5.44 11.93 -11.81
N ARG A 177 6.23 10.97 -12.20
CA ARG A 177 7.30 11.12 -13.16
C ARG A 177 6.95 10.31 -14.42
N VAL A 178 6.74 10.98 -15.54
CA VAL A 178 6.55 10.32 -16.84
C VAL A 178 7.91 10.20 -17.52
N ILE A 179 8.32 8.97 -17.82
CA ILE A 179 9.58 8.67 -18.50
C ILE A 179 9.20 8.04 -19.84
N GLN A 180 9.66 8.63 -20.96
CA GLN A 180 9.56 7.98 -22.25
C GLN A 180 10.56 6.82 -22.29
N ALA A 181 10.09 5.61 -22.52
CA ALA A 181 10.96 4.47 -22.72
C ALA A 181 11.66 4.65 -24.07
N SER A 182 12.96 4.96 -24.06
CA SER A 182 13.76 4.92 -25.28
C SER A 182 14.12 3.47 -25.56
N ASN A 183 13.64 2.91 -26.66
CA ASN A 183 14.14 1.65 -27.18
C ASN A 183 15.62 1.86 -27.58
N ALA A 184 16.54 1.37 -26.73
CA ALA A 184 17.96 1.24 -27.03
C ALA A 184 18.24 -0.16 -27.56
#